data_d15b9552d6df10dd40a8e049e9439e99
#
_entry.id   d15b9552d6df10dd40a8e049e9439e99
#
_cell.length_a   1.000
_cell.length_b   1.000
_cell.length_c   1.000
_cell.angle_alpha   90.00
_cell.angle_beta   90.00
_cell.angle_gamma   90.00
#
_symmetry.space_group_name_H-M   'P 1'
#
loop_
_entity.id
_entity.type
_entity.pdbx_description
1 polymer ?
#
loop_
_entity_poly.entity_id
_entity_poly.type
_entity_poly.pdbx_seq_one_letter_code
_entity_poly.pdbx_strand_id
1 'polypeptide(L)'
;MTGNEQSLDKNISDLLGYIQYNNFEVRESPIYSIFDYLYKQYEKERKEYLSKRKRLSRYDSENLMYHLIKEIFTSDEKYNNLDVIHSYKLRNLVKNFDLLTESEAIYASHGNTHLDFLITNRLTKEPVLAVEVDGYAFHKVNSTQFKRDSMKDTILGKCGIPLVRFKTNESQEKQRLIKVLDEVLRRE
;
A
#
# COMPACT_ATOMS: atom_id res chain seq x y z
N MET A 1 3.60 0.05 -18.01
CA MET A 1 2.29 0.62 -18.39
C MET A 1 2.51 2.07 -18.75
N THR A 2 2.08 2.48 -19.92
CA THR A 2 2.23 3.86 -20.39
C THR A 2 1.23 4.75 -19.66
N GLY A 3 1.52 6.04 -19.47
CA GLY A 3 0.66 6.99 -18.75
C GLY A 3 -0.79 7.09 -19.28
N ASN A 4 -1.05 6.63 -20.51
CA ASN A 4 -2.38 6.56 -21.11
C ASN A 4 -3.27 5.45 -20.52
N GLU A 5 -2.70 4.31 -20.12
CA GLU A 5 -3.47 3.19 -19.55
C GLU A 5 -3.97 3.51 -18.14
N GLN A 6 -3.14 4.17 -17.32
CA GLN A 6 -3.54 4.62 -15.97
C GLN A 6 -4.64 5.70 -16.02
N SER A 7 -4.60 6.57 -17.05
CA SER A 7 -5.64 7.59 -17.28
C SER A 7 -6.98 6.97 -17.69
N LEU A 8 -6.96 5.91 -18.50
CA LEU A 8 -8.17 5.22 -18.94
C LEU A 8 -8.86 4.47 -17.79
N ASP A 9 -8.08 3.77 -16.96
CA ASP A 9 -8.56 3.06 -15.78
C ASP A 9 -9.25 3.99 -14.78
N LYS A 10 -8.66 5.16 -14.55
CA LYS A 10 -9.22 6.17 -13.67
C LYS A 10 -10.55 6.69 -14.22
N ASN A 11 -10.60 7.03 -15.50
CA ASN A 11 -11.80 7.58 -16.13
C ASN A 11 -12.96 6.57 -16.12
N ILE A 12 -12.69 5.27 -16.32
CA ILE A 12 -13.70 4.22 -16.22
C ILE A 12 -14.19 4.05 -14.79
N SER A 13 -13.30 4.05 -13.81
CA SER A 13 -13.64 3.95 -12.39
C SER A 13 -14.47 5.14 -11.92
N ASP A 14 -14.08 6.35 -12.30
CA ASP A 14 -14.79 7.59 -11.96
C ASP A 14 -16.19 7.61 -12.60
N LEU A 15 -16.32 7.16 -13.86
CA LEU A 15 -17.60 7.06 -14.56
C LEU A 15 -18.53 6.03 -13.90
N LEU A 16 -18.01 4.87 -13.51
CA LEU A 16 -18.79 3.84 -12.81
C LEU A 16 -19.23 4.32 -11.42
N GLY A 17 -18.36 5.02 -10.69
CA GLY A 17 -18.69 5.67 -9.43
C GLY A 17 -19.80 6.71 -9.58
N TYR A 18 -19.73 7.54 -10.64
CA TYR A 18 -20.76 8.53 -10.95
C TYR A 18 -22.12 7.88 -11.27
N ILE A 19 -22.13 6.81 -12.06
CA ILE A 19 -23.35 6.06 -12.41
C ILE A 19 -23.97 5.44 -11.15
N GLN A 20 -23.17 4.84 -10.27
CA GLN A 20 -23.65 4.26 -9.01
C GLN A 20 -24.17 5.31 -8.02
N TYR A 21 -23.51 6.46 -7.93
CA TYR A 21 -23.88 7.54 -7.00
C TYR A 21 -25.21 8.20 -7.36
N ASN A 22 -25.48 8.36 -8.65
CA ASN A 22 -26.67 9.10 -9.12
C ASN A 22 -27.93 8.24 -9.24
N ASN A 23 -27.90 6.99 -8.78
CA ASN A 23 -29.07 6.10 -8.70
C ASN A 23 -29.90 6.04 -10.02
N PHE A 24 -29.20 6.18 -11.17
CA PHE A 24 -29.87 6.07 -12.45
C PHE A 24 -30.46 4.67 -12.60
N GLU A 25 -31.73 4.56 -12.95
CA GLU A 25 -32.38 3.32 -13.41
C GLU A 25 -31.82 2.86 -14.78
N VAL A 26 -30.49 2.80 -14.84
CA VAL A 26 -29.73 2.49 -16.07
C VAL A 26 -29.62 0.98 -16.29
N ARG A 27 -30.07 0.16 -15.32
CA ARG A 27 -29.95 -1.30 -15.38
C ARG A 27 -30.64 -1.93 -16.59
N GLU A 28 -31.63 -1.26 -17.15
CA GLU A 28 -32.37 -1.72 -18.35
C GLU A 28 -31.90 -1.06 -19.66
N SER A 29 -30.91 -0.15 -19.59
CA SER A 29 -30.39 0.52 -20.78
C SER A 29 -29.41 -0.41 -21.52
N PRO A 30 -29.50 -0.47 -22.88
CA PRO A 30 -28.51 -1.16 -23.71
C PRO A 30 -27.08 -0.68 -23.45
N ILE A 31 -26.90 0.59 -23.09
CA ILE A 31 -25.62 1.21 -22.74
C ILE A 31 -25.04 0.54 -21.50
N TYR A 32 -25.85 0.29 -20.45
CA TYR A 32 -25.41 -0.39 -19.25
C TYR A 32 -24.91 -1.81 -19.54
N SER A 33 -25.61 -2.54 -20.40
CA SER A 33 -25.21 -3.89 -20.80
C SER A 33 -23.85 -3.90 -21.52
N ILE A 34 -23.58 -2.88 -22.35
CA ILE A 34 -22.30 -2.72 -23.03
C ILE A 34 -21.19 -2.40 -22.00
N PHE A 35 -21.43 -1.49 -21.07
CA PHE A 35 -20.46 -1.17 -20.03
C PHE A 35 -20.19 -2.35 -19.12
N ASP A 36 -21.20 -3.09 -18.68
CA ASP A 36 -21.04 -4.29 -17.84
C ASP A 36 -20.25 -5.38 -18.59
N TYR A 37 -20.51 -5.57 -19.88
CA TYR A 37 -19.73 -6.48 -20.71
C TYR A 37 -18.27 -6.05 -20.83
N LEU A 38 -18.00 -4.79 -21.15
CA LEU A 38 -16.64 -4.25 -21.28
C LEU A 38 -15.90 -4.33 -19.96
N TYR A 39 -16.56 -3.99 -18.86
CA TYR A 39 -15.98 -4.09 -17.51
C TYR A 39 -15.60 -5.54 -17.17
N LYS A 40 -16.48 -6.51 -17.48
CA LYS A 40 -16.19 -7.93 -17.26
C LYS A 40 -15.02 -8.43 -18.11
N GLN A 41 -14.90 -7.98 -19.37
CA GLN A 41 -13.75 -8.29 -20.21
C GLN A 41 -12.47 -7.68 -19.65
N TYR A 42 -12.49 -6.42 -19.28
CA TYR A 42 -11.37 -5.74 -18.64
C TYR A 42 -10.91 -6.45 -17.35
N GLU A 43 -11.84 -6.81 -16.46
CA GLU A 43 -11.53 -7.53 -15.22
C GLU A 43 -10.92 -8.92 -15.49
N LYS A 44 -11.39 -9.60 -16.56
CA LYS A 44 -10.82 -10.88 -16.98
C LYS A 44 -9.39 -10.72 -17.48
N GLU A 45 -9.15 -9.77 -18.38
CA GLU A 45 -7.81 -9.47 -18.92
C GLU A 45 -6.85 -9.01 -17.83
N ARG A 46 -7.32 -8.14 -16.93
CA ARG A 46 -6.56 -7.68 -15.76
C ARG A 46 -6.16 -8.84 -14.85
N LYS A 47 -7.10 -9.73 -14.53
CA LYS A 47 -6.82 -10.92 -13.72
C LYS A 47 -5.81 -11.84 -14.41
N GLU A 48 -5.94 -12.06 -15.71
CA GLU A 48 -5.00 -12.86 -16.50
C GLU A 48 -3.60 -12.22 -16.52
N TYR A 49 -3.51 -10.92 -16.75
CA TYR A 49 -2.26 -10.17 -16.71
C TYR A 49 -1.58 -10.24 -15.34
N LEU A 50 -2.35 -10.04 -14.25
CA LEU A 50 -1.83 -10.12 -12.88
C LEU A 50 -1.41 -11.55 -12.51
N SER A 51 -2.11 -12.58 -13.01
CA SER A 51 -1.78 -13.99 -12.74
C SER A 51 -0.44 -14.43 -13.36
N LYS A 52 -0.04 -13.81 -14.47
CA LYS A 52 1.23 -14.09 -15.16
C LYS A 52 2.42 -13.41 -14.49
N ARG A 53 2.19 -12.44 -13.56
CA ARG A 53 3.27 -11.75 -12.83
C ARG A 53 3.68 -12.57 -11.61
N LYS A 54 4.97 -12.53 -11.30
CA LYS A 54 5.46 -13.04 -10.02
C LYS A 54 4.86 -12.18 -8.90
N ARG A 55 3.98 -12.78 -8.10
CA ARG A 55 3.31 -12.11 -7.00
C ARG A 55 4.12 -12.27 -5.72
N LEU A 56 4.25 -11.18 -4.97
CA LEU A 56 4.82 -11.16 -3.62
C LEU A 56 3.74 -11.41 -2.56
N SER A 57 2.55 -10.86 -2.81
CA SER A 57 1.39 -10.98 -1.93
C SER A 57 0.17 -11.50 -2.68
N ARG A 58 -0.79 -12.04 -1.92
CA ARG A 58 -2.14 -12.36 -2.41
C ARG A 58 -2.96 -11.10 -2.74
N TYR A 59 -2.60 -9.95 -2.18
CA TYR A 59 -3.29 -8.68 -2.40
C TYR A 59 -2.68 -7.90 -3.55
N ASP A 60 -3.52 -7.47 -4.49
CA ASP A 60 -3.07 -6.73 -5.67
C ASP A 60 -2.51 -5.35 -5.31
N SER A 61 -3.10 -4.68 -4.32
CA SER A 61 -2.63 -3.39 -3.82
C SER A 61 -1.18 -3.44 -3.30
N GLU A 62 -0.82 -4.50 -2.57
CA GLU A 62 0.57 -4.69 -2.12
C GLU A 62 1.50 -4.97 -3.32
N ASN A 63 1.07 -5.79 -4.28
CA ASN A 63 1.88 -6.04 -5.47
C ASN A 63 2.12 -4.75 -6.29
N LEU A 64 1.09 -3.91 -6.45
CA LEU A 64 1.21 -2.61 -7.13
C LEU A 64 2.13 -1.66 -6.37
N MET A 65 1.99 -1.57 -5.04
CA MET A 65 2.86 -0.74 -4.20
C MET A 65 4.33 -1.19 -4.29
N TYR A 66 4.60 -2.50 -4.28
CA TYR A 66 5.95 -3.00 -4.47
C TYR A 66 6.56 -2.56 -5.80
N HIS A 67 5.80 -2.67 -6.89
CA HIS A 67 6.26 -2.22 -8.21
C HIS A 67 6.52 -0.72 -8.22
N LEU A 68 5.65 0.07 -7.60
CA LEU A 68 5.80 1.51 -7.46
C LEU A 68 7.08 1.88 -6.70
N ILE A 69 7.34 1.22 -5.56
CA ILE A 69 8.56 1.43 -4.77
C ILE A 69 9.80 1.12 -5.63
N LYS A 70 9.81 -0.02 -6.34
CA LYS A 70 10.93 -0.40 -7.21
C LYS A 70 11.12 0.56 -8.38
N GLU A 71 10.05 1.06 -8.96
CA GLU A 71 10.10 2.09 -10.00
C GLU A 71 10.74 3.39 -9.49
N ILE A 72 10.34 3.85 -8.30
CA ILE A 72 10.93 5.03 -7.66
C ILE A 72 12.43 4.83 -7.44
N PHE A 73 12.86 3.66 -6.93
CA PHE A 73 14.27 3.39 -6.69
C PHE A 73 15.13 3.39 -7.96
N THR A 74 14.53 3.13 -9.11
CA THR A 74 15.22 3.17 -10.40
C THR A 74 15.13 4.50 -11.13
N SER A 75 14.28 5.42 -10.64
CA SER A 75 14.01 6.71 -11.30
C SER A 75 15.02 7.81 -10.99
N ASP A 76 15.75 7.69 -9.88
CA ASP A 76 16.70 8.70 -9.43
C ASP A 76 17.84 8.04 -8.64
N GLU A 77 19.08 8.44 -8.91
CA GLU A 77 20.30 7.89 -8.29
C GLU A 77 20.34 8.05 -6.76
N LYS A 78 19.66 9.07 -6.22
CA LYS A 78 19.57 9.30 -4.78
C LYS A 78 18.93 8.13 -4.01
N TYR A 79 18.15 7.29 -4.69
CA TYR A 79 17.52 6.10 -4.10
C TYR A 79 18.28 4.80 -4.32
N ASN A 80 19.43 4.83 -5.01
CA ASN A 80 20.21 3.62 -5.36
C ASN A 80 20.65 2.80 -4.15
N ASN A 81 20.79 3.45 -2.98
CA ASN A 81 21.17 2.80 -1.74
C ASN A 81 19.98 2.29 -0.93
N LEU A 82 18.77 2.36 -1.47
CA LEU A 82 17.59 1.83 -0.82
C LEU A 82 17.27 0.41 -1.32
N ASP A 83 16.66 -0.36 -0.43
CA ASP A 83 16.06 -1.65 -0.73
C ASP A 83 14.71 -1.77 -0.06
N VAL A 84 13.86 -2.69 -0.53
CA VAL A 84 12.52 -2.93 0.01
C VAL A 84 12.33 -4.38 0.38
N ILE A 85 11.86 -4.62 1.59
CA ILE A 85 11.55 -5.94 2.13
C ILE A 85 10.03 -6.02 2.32
N HIS A 86 9.40 -7.01 1.70
CA HIS A 86 7.97 -7.29 1.85
C HIS A 86 7.71 -8.15 3.09
N SER A 87 6.59 -7.90 3.76
CA SER A 87 6.11 -8.69 4.91
C SER A 87 7.13 -8.79 6.04
N TYR A 88 7.71 -7.65 6.44
CA TYR A 88 8.76 -7.62 7.47
C TYR A 88 8.16 -7.75 8.88
N LYS A 89 8.64 -8.71 9.65
CA LYS A 89 8.11 -8.97 11.00
C LYS A 89 8.44 -7.84 11.97
N LEU A 90 7.41 -7.33 12.68
CA LEU A 90 7.57 -6.20 13.58
C LEU A 90 8.55 -6.48 14.71
N ARG A 91 8.57 -7.71 15.24
CA ARG A 91 9.52 -8.14 16.29
C ARG A 91 10.99 -7.95 15.92
N ASN A 92 11.33 -8.00 14.63
CA ASN A 92 12.71 -7.85 14.17
C ASN A 92 13.16 -6.38 14.10
N LEU A 93 12.21 -5.43 14.18
CA LEU A 93 12.50 -3.99 14.25
C LEU A 93 12.75 -3.51 15.68
N VAL A 94 12.14 -4.15 16.66
CA VAL A 94 12.25 -3.75 18.05
C VAL A 94 13.61 -4.18 18.59
N LYS A 95 14.56 -3.25 18.64
CA LYS A 95 15.91 -3.49 19.20
C LYS A 95 15.90 -3.56 20.73
N ASN A 96 15.00 -2.80 21.38
CA ASN A 96 14.84 -2.77 22.83
C ASN A 96 13.37 -2.85 23.24
N PHE A 97 12.96 -3.99 23.78
CA PHE A 97 11.59 -4.26 24.24
C PHE A 97 11.24 -3.50 25.53
N ASP A 98 12.21 -3.03 26.31
CA ASP A 98 11.97 -2.25 27.55
C ASP A 98 11.30 -0.89 27.27
N LEU A 99 11.36 -0.41 26.02
CA LEU A 99 10.66 0.79 25.58
C LEU A 99 9.15 0.59 25.40
N LEU A 100 8.71 -0.67 25.35
CA LEU A 100 7.33 -1.04 25.06
C LEU A 100 6.57 -1.33 26.35
N THR A 101 5.29 -1.03 26.36
CA THR A 101 4.38 -1.57 27.37
C THR A 101 4.21 -3.07 27.16
N GLU A 102 3.72 -3.78 28.16
CA GLU A 102 3.47 -5.23 28.10
C GLU A 102 2.57 -5.59 26.89
N SER A 103 1.49 -4.85 26.67
CA SER A 103 0.58 -5.07 25.56
C SER A 103 1.24 -4.83 24.18
N GLU A 104 2.09 -3.81 24.07
CA GLU A 104 2.87 -3.54 22.85
C GLU A 104 3.91 -4.63 22.59
N ALA A 105 4.60 -5.09 23.64
CA ALA A 105 5.59 -6.15 23.55
C ALA A 105 4.95 -7.49 23.09
N ILE A 106 3.80 -7.85 23.66
CA ILE A 106 3.00 -9.01 23.21
C ILE A 106 2.63 -8.85 21.74
N TYR A 107 2.10 -7.68 21.34
CA TYR A 107 1.70 -7.43 19.96
C TYR A 107 2.89 -7.48 18.99
N ALA A 108 4.01 -6.84 19.32
CA ALA A 108 5.21 -6.83 18.49
C ALA A 108 5.81 -8.23 18.33
N SER A 109 5.79 -9.05 19.38
CA SER A 109 6.32 -10.42 19.39
C SER A 109 5.45 -11.41 18.63
N HIS A 110 4.18 -11.09 18.37
CA HIS A 110 3.25 -12.01 17.74
C HIS A 110 3.71 -12.38 16.31
N GLY A 111 3.73 -13.67 16.01
CA GLY A 111 4.31 -14.21 14.76
C GLY A 111 3.68 -13.70 13.46
N ASN A 112 2.43 -13.25 13.52
CA ASN A 112 1.69 -12.73 12.36
C ASN A 112 1.73 -11.20 12.24
N THR A 113 2.35 -10.50 13.22
CA THR A 113 2.47 -9.04 13.15
C THR A 113 3.64 -8.67 12.24
N HIS A 114 3.34 -8.00 11.14
CA HIS A 114 4.33 -7.59 10.16
C HIS A 114 3.96 -6.23 9.54
N LEU A 115 4.93 -5.60 8.90
CA LEU A 115 4.74 -4.48 8.01
C LEU A 115 4.54 -4.99 6.59
N ASP A 116 3.73 -4.32 5.79
CA ASP A 116 3.59 -4.68 4.38
C ASP A 116 4.92 -4.49 3.67
N PHE A 117 5.59 -3.34 3.90
CA PHE A 117 6.93 -3.09 3.39
C PHE A 117 7.80 -2.36 4.41
N LEU A 118 9.08 -2.72 4.42
CA LEU A 118 10.13 -1.97 5.09
C LEU A 118 11.15 -1.53 4.04
N ILE A 119 11.34 -0.23 3.90
CA ILE A 119 12.43 0.34 3.12
C ILE A 119 13.65 0.46 4.04
N THR A 120 14.78 -0.04 3.58
CA THR A 120 16.04 -0.08 4.33
C THR A 120 17.17 0.51 3.50
N ASN A 121 18.21 0.99 4.17
CA ASN A 121 19.47 1.25 3.51
C ASN A 121 20.10 -0.09 3.07
N ARG A 122 20.47 -0.20 1.80
CA ARG A 122 20.97 -1.45 1.22
C ARG A 122 22.30 -1.90 1.79
N LEU A 123 23.15 -0.97 2.21
CA LEU A 123 24.48 -1.26 2.75
C LEU A 123 24.43 -1.56 4.24
N THR A 124 23.83 -0.66 5.03
CA THR A 124 23.81 -0.76 6.50
C THR A 124 22.70 -1.64 7.03
N LYS A 125 21.67 -1.92 6.21
CA LYS A 125 20.43 -2.62 6.58
C LYS A 125 19.59 -1.87 7.64
N GLU A 126 19.91 -0.61 7.91
CA GLU A 126 19.12 0.22 8.83
C GLU A 126 17.74 0.51 8.21
N PRO A 127 16.67 0.48 9.04
CA PRO A 127 15.33 0.87 8.62
C PRO A 127 15.28 2.36 8.24
N VAL A 128 14.69 2.67 7.10
CA VAL A 128 14.50 4.04 6.60
C VAL A 128 13.04 4.46 6.70
N LEU A 129 12.13 3.62 6.23
CA LEU A 129 10.70 3.95 6.18
C LEU A 129 9.87 2.68 6.21
N ALA A 130 8.86 2.63 7.07
CA ALA A 130 7.79 1.64 7.02
C ALA A 130 6.66 2.10 6.08
N VAL A 131 6.14 1.20 5.27
CA VAL A 131 5.02 1.47 4.34
C VAL A 131 3.93 0.44 4.56
N GLU A 132 2.70 0.90 4.75
CA GLU A 132 1.48 0.09 4.91
C GLU A 132 0.48 0.41 3.79
N VAL A 133 -0.25 -0.59 3.34
CA VAL A 133 -1.28 -0.47 2.30
C VAL A 133 -2.63 -0.88 2.87
N ASP A 134 -3.40 0.11 3.28
CA ASP A 134 -4.68 -0.11 3.97
C ASP A 134 -5.81 -0.34 2.96
N GLY A 135 -6.49 -1.48 3.06
CA GLY A 135 -7.69 -1.77 2.26
C GLY A 135 -8.90 -0.91 2.69
N TYR A 136 -9.68 -0.46 1.71
CA TYR A 136 -10.84 0.42 1.93
C TYR A 136 -11.90 -0.10 2.92
N ALA A 137 -12.03 -1.42 3.05
CA ALA A 137 -13.16 -2.06 3.77
C ALA A 137 -13.09 -1.98 5.32
N PHE A 138 -12.03 -1.46 5.92
CA PHE A 138 -11.75 -1.67 7.36
C PHE A 138 -11.86 -0.43 8.25
N HIS A 139 -12.42 0.69 7.78
CA HIS A 139 -12.43 1.95 8.54
C HIS A 139 -13.67 2.14 9.45
N LYS A 140 -14.08 1.13 10.22
CA LYS A 140 -14.96 1.40 11.35
C LYS A 140 -14.12 1.84 12.55
N VAL A 141 -14.26 3.11 12.94
CA VAL A 141 -13.74 3.65 14.19
C VAL A 141 -14.19 2.71 15.32
N ASN A 142 -13.25 2.28 16.19
CA ASN A 142 -13.42 1.27 17.24
C ASN A 142 -13.39 -0.22 16.80
N SER A 143 -13.00 -0.52 15.58
CA SER A 143 -12.73 -1.92 15.19
C SER A 143 -11.44 -2.45 15.84
N THR A 144 -11.35 -3.78 15.99
CA THR A 144 -10.11 -4.45 16.44
C THR A 144 -8.93 -4.07 15.53
N GLN A 145 -9.18 -3.81 14.25
CA GLN A 145 -8.18 -3.37 13.29
C GLN A 145 -7.63 -1.98 13.65
N PHE A 146 -8.49 -1.01 13.95
CA PHE A 146 -8.06 0.33 14.36
C PHE A 146 -7.11 0.30 15.58
N LYS A 147 -7.41 -0.56 16.58
CA LYS A 147 -6.52 -0.74 17.74
C LYS A 147 -5.16 -1.31 17.35
N ARG A 148 -5.12 -2.28 16.44
CA ARG A 148 -3.88 -2.89 15.94
C ARG A 148 -3.03 -1.88 15.15
N ASP A 149 -3.67 -1.06 14.33
CA ASP A 149 -3.00 -0.03 13.53
C ASP A 149 -2.40 1.04 14.44
N SER A 150 -3.18 1.53 15.43
CA SER A 150 -2.69 2.48 16.44
C SER A 150 -1.52 1.92 17.25
N MET A 151 -1.56 0.63 17.63
CA MET A 151 -0.47 -0.02 18.37
C MET A 151 0.79 -0.13 17.51
N LYS A 152 0.66 -0.46 16.22
CA LYS A 152 1.78 -0.51 15.28
C LYS A 152 2.42 0.87 15.13
N ASP A 153 1.61 1.92 14.97
CA ASP A 153 2.09 3.31 14.86
C ASP A 153 2.89 3.72 16.11
N THR A 154 2.38 3.40 17.30
CA THR A 154 3.05 3.70 18.57
C THR A 154 4.39 2.98 18.70
N ILE A 155 4.44 1.69 18.36
CA ILE A 155 5.66 0.89 18.42
C ILE A 155 6.71 1.43 17.44
N LEU A 156 6.34 1.72 16.20
CA LEU A 156 7.26 2.27 15.19
C LEU A 156 7.78 3.66 15.64
N GLY A 157 6.91 4.51 16.19
CA GLY A 157 7.32 5.80 16.75
C GLY A 157 8.34 5.65 17.87
N LYS A 158 8.16 4.68 18.80
CA LYS A 158 9.14 4.37 19.88
C LYS A 158 10.46 3.82 19.33
N CYS A 159 10.41 3.12 18.18
CA CYS A 159 11.61 2.63 17.49
C CYS A 159 12.29 3.72 16.63
N GLY A 160 11.71 4.92 16.53
CA GLY A 160 12.23 6.00 15.68
C GLY A 160 12.06 5.73 14.17
N ILE A 161 11.16 4.84 13.77
CA ILE A 161 10.96 4.46 12.38
C ILE A 161 9.76 5.21 11.81
N PRO A 162 9.94 6.06 10.79
CA PRO A 162 8.84 6.72 10.10
C PRO A 162 7.89 5.71 9.47
N LEU A 163 6.59 6.04 9.47
CA LEU A 163 5.54 5.21 8.84
C LEU A 163 4.73 6.07 7.88
N VAL A 164 4.45 5.52 6.70
CA VAL A 164 3.47 6.07 5.76
C VAL A 164 2.41 5.02 5.43
N ARG A 165 1.15 5.45 5.39
CA ARG A 165 0.00 4.60 5.04
C ARG A 165 -0.62 5.08 3.73
N PHE A 166 -0.91 4.12 2.85
CA PHE A 166 -1.61 4.35 1.59
C PHE A 166 -2.93 3.62 1.60
N LYS A 167 -4.02 4.37 1.43
CA LYS A 167 -5.36 3.77 1.29
C LYS A 167 -5.59 3.41 -0.17
N THR A 168 -6.19 2.26 -0.42
CA THR A 168 -6.42 1.74 -1.78
C THR A 168 -7.39 2.58 -2.63
N ASN A 169 -8.09 3.55 -2.03
CA ASN A 169 -8.99 4.49 -2.70
C ASN A 169 -8.41 5.91 -2.86
N GLU A 170 -7.17 6.13 -2.50
CA GLU A 170 -6.47 7.41 -2.69
C GLU A 170 -5.74 7.40 -4.04
N SER A 171 -5.28 8.57 -4.45
CA SER A 171 -4.47 8.76 -5.66
C SER A 171 -3.17 9.48 -5.32
N GLN A 172 -2.24 9.55 -6.28
CA GLN A 172 -0.95 10.22 -6.14
C GLN A 172 0.03 9.51 -5.19
N GLU A 173 -0.08 8.20 -5.04
CA GLU A 173 0.80 7.40 -4.17
C GLU A 173 2.28 7.62 -4.52
N LYS A 174 2.62 7.73 -5.81
CA LYS A 174 3.99 7.96 -6.28
C LYS A 174 4.55 9.28 -5.75
N GLN A 175 3.82 10.37 -5.92
CA GLN A 175 4.25 11.70 -5.49
C GLN A 175 4.36 11.78 -3.95
N ARG A 176 3.40 11.17 -3.25
CA ARG A 176 3.40 11.11 -1.78
C ARG A 176 4.58 10.30 -1.26
N LEU A 177 4.87 9.14 -1.86
CA LEU A 177 5.98 8.30 -1.43
C LEU A 177 7.32 8.99 -1.71
N ILE A 178 7.50 9.61 -2.87
CA ILE A 178 8.69 10.40 -3.21
C ILE A 178 8.90 11.51 -2.17
N LYS A 179 7.85 12.27 -1.84
CA LYS A 179 7.93 13.34 -0.87
C LYS A 179 8.39 12.83 0.50
N VAL A 180 7.79 11.75 0.99
CA VAL A 180 8.14 11.16 2.29
C VAL A 180 9.58 10.63 2.29
N LEU A 181 10.00 9.95 1.23
CA LEU A 181 11.38 9.45 1.08
C LEU A 181 12.39 10.61 1.10
N ASP A 182 12.11 11.68 0.36
CA ASP A 182 12.99 12.87 0.34
C ASP A 182 13.06 13.57 1.71
N GLU A 183 11.97 13.57 2.47
CA GLU A 183 11.96 14.14 3.83
C GLU A 183 12.76 13.27 4.81
N VAL A 184 12.68 11.96 4.70
CA VAL A 184 13.40 11.03 5.59
C VAL A 184 14.90 11.05 5.28
N LEU A 185 15.28 10.99 4.00
CA LEU A 185 16.70 10.97 3.58
C LEU A 185 17.44 12.30 3.86
N ARG A 186 16.71 13.41 4.05
CA ARG A 186 17.34 14.68 4.47
C ARG A 186 17.66 14.75 5.97
N ARG A 187 17.09 13.85 6.77
CA ARG A 187 17.28 13.81 8.22
C ARG A 187 18.46 12.94 8.64
N GLU A 188 18.94 12.11 7.72
CA GLU A 188 20.15 11.31 7.86
C GLU A 188 21.39 12.12 7.47
#